data_be1191f6655196acd4440db92f541997
#
_entry.id   be1191f6655196acd4440db92f541997
#
_cell.length_a   1.000
_cell.length_b   1.000
_cell.length_c   1.000
_cell.angle_alpha   90.00
_cell.angle_beta   90.00
_cell.angle_gamma   90.00
#
_symmetry.space_group_name_H-M   'P 1'
#
loop_
_entity.id
_entity.type
_entity.pdbx_description
1 polymer ?
#
loop_
_entity_poly.entity_id
_entity_poly.type
_entity_poly.pdbx_seq_one_letter_code
_entity_poly.pdbx_strand_id
1 'polypeptide(L)'
;MRAIERRAFLKGAATLPVALTLVRERRAWAAQPAPIDPRERHFRNLRQLTFGGMNAEAYFSPDGKRLIFQSTRDGRQCDQIYTMDLEGNDVRMVSTGRGATTCSFFFPDGRRFIYSSTHLTGAECPARPDMSRGYAWGLPPYHIFAADLDGGTLTQLTHAGEYNAEGGLSPDGKKIVFTSLRNSDLDLYLMESDGSNVTRLTDEYGYDGGPFFSWDGRYIVYRSFHPETEAERQEYTANLARRLFRPSWLELYLMNADGTGKRRVTDLRAASFAPFMHPNDRQIIFASNLHDQTGRSFALYLVSLDGTGLERVTYEGGFSSFPMFSPDGSQLVFVSTRSSQREKDPRAPREFNVFLTAWVP
;
A
#
# COMPACT_ATOMS: atom_id res chain seq x y z
N MET A 1 -74.43 54.94 14.20
CA MET A 1 -73.49 56.04 13.95
C MET A 1 -72.20 55.48 13.43
N ARG A 2 -71.73 55.99 12.32
CA ARG A 2 -70.74 55.48 11.43
C ARG A 2 -69.32 55.57 12.03
N ALA A 3 -68.53 54.48 11.97
CA ALA A 3 -67.09 54.43 12.21
C ALA A 3 -66.38 54.41 10.87
N ILE A 4 -65.37 55.27 10.69
CA ILE A 4 -64.58 55.47 9.47
C ILE A 4 -63.38 54.57 9.50
N GLU A 5 -63.22 53.74 8.43
CA GLU A 5 -62.01 52.91 8.20
C GLU A 5 -60.83 53.82 7.78
N ARG A 6 -59.63 53.56 8.36
CA ARG A 6 -58.34 54.01 7.81
C ARG A 6 -57.54 52.80 7.36
N ARG A 7 -57.36 52.65 6.06
CA ARG A 7 -56.43 51.71 5.44
C ARG A 7 -55.01 52.25 5.59
N ALA A 8 -54.15 51.44 6.24
CA ALA A 8 -52.69 51.64 6.22
C ALA A 8 -52.06 50.75 5.15
N PHE A 9 -51.32 51.38 4.22
CA PHE A 9 -50.50 50.76 3.21
C PHE A 9 -49.19 50.23 3.86
N LEU A 10 -49.03 48.93 4.03
CA LEU A 10 -47.72 48.34 4.31
C LEU A 10 -47.01 48.02 3.02
N LYS A 11 -45.90 48.72 2.79
CA LYS A 11 -44.91 48.41 1.74
C LYS A 11 -44.15 47.16 2.18
N GLY A 12 -44.38 46.05 1.50
CA GLY A 12 -43.58 44.84 1.67
C GLY A 12 -42.18 45.05 1.05
N ALA A 13 -41.15 45.00 1.90
CA ALA A 13 -39.76 44.85 1.45
C ALA A 13 -39.52 43.35 1.23
N ALA A 14 -39.34 42.94 -0.02
CA ALA A 14 -38.93 41.59 -0.41
C ALA A 14 -37.44 41.43 -0.08
N THR A 15 -37.14 40.69 0.98
CA THR A 15 -35.80 40.20 1.25
C THR A 15 -35.54 38.98 0.39
N LEU A 16 -34.72 39.12 -0.64
CA LEU A 16 -34.15 37.99 -1.39
C LEU A 16 -33.21 37.20 -0.48
N PRO A 17 -33.32 35.86 -0.37
CA PRO A 17 -32.34 35.09 0.34
C PRO A 17 -31.04 35.06 -0.49
N VAL A 18 -29.96 35.64 0.05
CA VAL A 18 -28.61 35.41 -0.45
C VAL A 18 -28.24 33.96 -0.15
N ALA A 19 -28.38 33.11 -1.15
CA ALA A 19 -27.83 31.78 -1.10
C ALA A 19 -26.29 31.92 -1.05
N LEU A 20 -25.69 31.81 0.14
CA LEU A 20 -24.27 31.58 0.31
C LEU A 20 -23.95 30.19 -0.27
N THR A 21 -23.59 30.15 -1.53
CA THR A 21 -22.94 28.98 -2.14
C THR A 21 -21.57 28.86 -1.47
N LEU A 22 -21.46 28.00 -0.47
CA LEU A 22 -20.18 27.53 0.06
C LEU A 22 -19.50 26.78 -1.10
N VAL A 23 -18.76 27.52 -1.93
CA VAL A 23 -17.73 26.95 -2.80
C VAL A 23 -16.69 26.36 -1.83
N ARG A 24 -16.83 25.07 -1.53
CA ARG A 24 -15.78 24.29 -0.88
C ARG A 24 -14.62 24.33 -1.89
N GLU A 25 -13.69 25.26 -1.69
CA GLU A 25 -12.43 25.25 -2.41
C GLU A 25 -11.84 23.84 -2.24
N ARG A 26 -11.89 23.04 -3.29
CA ARG A 26 -11.04 21.88 -3.41
C ARG A 26 -9.62 22.45 -3.46
N ARG A 27 -8.95 22.52 -2.32
CA ARG A 27 -7.51 22.75 -2.31
C ARG A 27 -6.92 21.67 -3.19
N ALA A 28 -6.49 22.04 -4.38
CA ALA A 28 -5.63 21.20 -5.19
C ALA A 28 -4.36 21.00 -4.36
N TRP A 29 -4.15 19.79 -3.90
CA TRP A 29 -2.94 19.37 -3.18
C TRP A 29 -1.86 19.11 -4.25
N ALA A 30 -1.43 20.15 -4.96
CA ALA A 30 -0.32 20.02 -5.90
C ALA A 30 0.93 19.54 -5.16
N ALA A 31 1.72 18.69 -5.82
CA ALA A 31 2.99 18.21 -5.33
C ALA A 31 3.86 19.37 -4.82
N GLN A 32 4.46 19.19 -3.66
CA GLN A 32 5.33 20.20 -3.05
C GLN A 32 6.76 19.68 -2.96
N PRO A 33 7.79 20.51 -3.21
CA PRO A 33 9.17 20.15 -2.95
C PRO A 33 9.35 19.69 -1.49
N ALA A 34 10.11 18.62 -1.29
CA ALA A 34 10.44 18.12 0.02
C ALA A 34 11.98 18.15 0.24
N PRO A 35 12.44 18.33 1.48
CA PRO A 35 13.86 18.33 1.76
C PRO A 35 14.46 16.94 1.49
N ILE A 36 15.73 16.94 1.04
CA ILE A 36 16.54 15.75 0.81
C ILE A 36 17.71 15.81 1.81
N ASP A 37 17.87 14.76 2.64
CA ASP A 37 19.06 14.62 3.47
C ASP A 37 20.28 14.44 2.54
N PRO A 38 21.43 15.07 2.79
CA PRO A 38 22.64 14.93 1.96
C PRO A 38 23.12 13.48 1.77
N ARG A 39 22.77 12.57 2.68
CA ARG A 39 23.09 11.14 2.60
C ARG A 39 22.17 10.36 1.61
N GLU A 40 21.01 10.93 1.24
CA GLU A 40 20.06 10.34 0.28
C GLU A 40 20.55 10.57 -1.17
N ARG A 41 21.71 10.00 -1.47
CA ARG A 41 22.46 10.28 -2.70
C ARG A 41 21.74 9.91 -3.99
N HIS A 42 20.77 9.01 -3.91
CA HIS A 42 19.96 8.56 -5.05
C HIS A 42 18.79 9.51 -5.38
N PHE A 43 18.51 10.49 -4.53
CA PHE A 43 17.33 11.34 -4.69
C PHE A 43 17.67 12.66 -5.38
N ARG A 44 16.79 13.07 -6.31
CA ARG A 44 16.75 14.41 -6.91
C ARG A 44 15.31 14.86 -7.05
N ASN A 45 15.06 16.16 -6.85
CA ASN A 45 13.73 16.74 -7.05
C ASN A 45 12.63 16.01 -6.25
N LEU A 46 12.90 15.68 -5.00
CA LEU A 46 11.95 15.00 -4.12
C LEU A 46 10.70 15.85 -3.93
N ARG A 47 9.52 15.28 -4.15
CA ARG A 47 8.23 15.93 -3.99
C ARG A 47 7.30 15.11 -3.12
N GLN A 48 6.53 15.76 -2.26
CA GLN A 48 5.43 15.18 -1.53
C GLN A 48 4.15 15.31 -2.37
N LEU A 49 3.44 14.19 -2.60
CA LEU A 49 2.25 14.14 -3.44
C LEU A 49 0.93 14.10 -2.65
N THR A 50 0.96 13.61 -1.40
CA THR A 50 -0.22 13.57 -0.52
C THR A 50 0.04 14.30 0.78
N PHE A 51 -1.02 14.80 1.42
CA PHE A 51 -0.92 15.62 2.63
C PHE A 51 -2.01 15.20 3.61
N GLY A 52 -1.58 14.72 4.79
CA GLY A 52 -2.49 14.25 5.84
C GLY A 52 -3.05 12.85 5.59
N GLY A 53 -3.53 12.24 6.67
CA GLY A 53 -4.12 10.90 6.65
C GLY A 53 -3.09 9.77 6.51
N MET A 54 -3.61 8.59 6.24
CA MET A 54 -2.82 7.39 5.99
C MET A 54 -2.85 7.11 4.49
N ASN A 55 -1.71 7.21 3.81
CA ASN A 55 -1.55 6.89 2.40
C ASN A 55 -0.43 5.86 2.28
N ALA A 56 -0.65 4.78 1.56
CA ALA A 56 0.32 3.69 1.46
C ALA A 56 0.26 3.01 0.08
N GLU A 57 1.27 2.19 -0.20
CA GLU A 57 1.34 1.30 -1.35
C GLU A 57 1.01 2.02 -2.67
N ALA A 58 1.79 3.07 -2.97
CA ALA A 58 1.65 3.81 -4.22
C ALA A 58 2.49 3.15 -5.32
N TYR A 59 1.85 2.75 -6.41
CA TYR A 59 2.47 2.04 -7.51
C TYR A 59 2.18 2.70 -8.85
N PHE A 60 3.18 2.70 -9.76
CA PHE A 60 3.06 3.32 -11.07
C PHE A 60 2.11 2.56 -12.00
N SER A 61 1.43 3.33 -12.87
CA SER A 61 0.81 2.78 -14.08
C SER A 61 1.86 2.31 -15.08
N PRO A 62 1.52 1.39 -16.01
CA PRO A 62 2.47 0.87 -17.00
C PRO A 62 3.09 1.93 -17.91
N ASP A 63 2.39 3.04 -18.15
CA ASP A 63 2.89 4.17 -18.93
C ASP A 63 3.67 5.20 -18.08
N GLY A 64 3.83 4.94 -16.77
CA GLY A 64 4.55 5.80 -15.83
C GLY A 64 3.90 7.15 -15.55
N LYS A 65 2.62 7.37 -15.90
CA LYS A 65 1.99 8.70 -15.79
C LYS A 65 1.03 8.85 -14.62
N ARG A 66 0.65 7.77 -13.99
CA ARG A 66 -0.29 7.75 -12.86
C ARG A 66 0.23 6.86 -11.74
N LEU A 67 -0.32 7.08 -10.55
CA LEU A 67 -0.15 6.22 -9.39
C LEU A 67 -1.50 5.65 -8.98
N ILE A 68 -1.50 4.40 -8.52
CA ILE A 68 -2.59 3.78 -7.77
C ILE A 68 -2.10 3.60 -6.33
N PHE A 69 -2.93 3.91 -5.34
CA PHE A 69 -2.53 3.87 -3.93
C PHE A 69 -3.73 3.67 -3.02
N GLN A 70 -3.49 3.22 -1.79
CA GLN A 70 -4.51 3.13 -0.76
C GLN A 70 -4.48 4.34 0.17
N SER A 71 -5.65 4.77 0.66
CA SER A 71 -5.77 5.95 1.52
C SER A 71 -7.02 5.93 2.38
N THR A 72 -6.91 6.50 3.62
CA THR A 72 -8.04 6.80 4.51
C THR A 72 -8.62 8.19 4.30
N ARG A 73 -8.36 8.85 3.16
CA ARG A 73 -8.89 10.19 2.85
C ARG A 73 -10.42 10.24 2.83
N ASP A 74 -10.98 11.44 2.69
CA ASP A 74 -12.43 11.69 2.61
C ASP A 74 -13.21 11.24 3.86
N GLY A 75 -12.56 11.25 5.04
CA GLY A 75 -13.17 10.89 6.33
C GLY A 75 -13.40 9.40 6.52
N ARG A 76 -12.76 8.55 5.72
CA ARG A 76 -12.90 7.09 5.80
C ARG A 76 -12.15 6.52 6.99
N GLN A 77 -12.71 5.46 7.55
CA GLN A 77 -12.15 4.76 8.72
C GLN A 77 -11.13 3.68 8.36
N CYS A 78 -11.17 3.19 7.13
CA CYS A 78 -10.23 2.24 6.53
C CYS A 78 -9.90 2.61 5.10
N ASP A 79 -8.83 2.03 4.59
CA ASP A 79 -8.30 2.35 3.27
C ASP A 79 -9.27 2.02 2.15
N GLN A 80 -9.27 2.89 1.15
CA GLN A 80 -9.84 2.67 -0.17
C GLN A 80 -8.76 2.91 -1.23
N ILE A 81 -8.96 2.36 -2.42
CA ILE A 81 -8.03 2.51 -3.52
C ILE A 81 -8.36 3.77 -4.32
N TYR A 82 -7.31 4.55 -4.58
CA TYR A 82 -7.35 5.78 -5.34
C TYR A 82 -6.31 5.78 -6.46
N THR A 83 -6.54 6.61 -7.47
CA THR A 83 -5.52 6.97 -8.47
C THR A 83 -5.25 8.46 -8.43
N MET A 84 -4.05 8.87 -8.86
CA MET A 84 -3.67 10.28 -9.05
C MET A 84 -2.64 10.39 -10.19
N ASP A 85 -2.43 11.61 -10.70
CA ASP A 85 -1.30 11.90 -11.57
C ASP A 85 0.01 12.08 -10.78
N LEU A 86 1.14 12.24 -11.45
CA LEU A 86 2.45 12.42 -10.79
C LEU A 86 2.64 13.82 -10.17
N GLU A 87 1.68 14.72 -10.38
CA GLU A 87 1.63 16.02 -9.74
C GLU A 87 0.72 16.03 -8.49
N GLY A 88 0.18 14.85 -8.09
CA GLY A 88 -0.73 14.72 -6.95
C GLY A 88 -2.15 15.23 -7.22
N ASN A 89 -2.48 15.51 -8.48
CA ASN A 89 -3.81 15.94 -8.91
C ASN A 89 -4.63 14.76 -9.46
N ASP A 90 -5.84 15.06 -9.95
CA ASP A 90 -6.79 14.09 -10.53
C ASP A 90 -7.01 12.87 -9.63
N VAL A 91 -7.14 13.13 -8.32
CA VAL A 91 -7.33 12.08 -7.32
C VAL A 91 -8.74 11.53 -7.41
N ARG A 92 -8.87 10.23 -7.68
CA ARG A 92 -10.16 9.53 -7.84
C ARG A 92 -10.15 8.23 -7.07
N MET A 93 -11.21 7.98 -6.31
CA MET A 93 -11.44 6.65 -5.74
C MET A 93 -11.89 5.70 -6.85
N VAL A 94 -11.25 4.52 -6.91
CA VAL A 94 -11.53 3.49 -7.92
C VAL A 94 -12.03 2.17 -7.30
N SER A 95 -11.97 2.02 -5.98
CA SER A 95 -12.59 0.91 -5.25
C SER A 95 -14.05 1.17 -4.93
N THR A 96 -14.74 0.16 -4.40
CA THR A 96 -16.19 0.21 -4.12
C THR A 96 -16.62 1.20 -3.06
N GLY A 97 -15.69 1.71 -2.24
CA GLY A 97 -16.00 2.54 -1.08
C GLY A 97 -16.57 1.76 0.12
N ARG A 98 -16.59 0.43 0.06
CA ARG A 98 -17.15 -0.48 1.08
C ARG A 98 -16.08 -1.41 1.61
N GLY A 99 -16.16 -1.74 2.91
CA GLY A 99 -15.15 -2.55 3.57
C GLY A 99 -13.77 -1.89 3.58
N ALA A 100 -12.73 -2.63 3.91
CA ALA A 100 -11.34 -2.22 3.75
C ALA A 100 -10.75 -2.74 2.45
N THR A 101 -9.82 -1.98 1.88
CA THR A 101 -9.06 -2.39 0.68
C THR A 101 -7.56 -2.27 0.92
N THR A 102 -6.77 -3.02 0.15
CA THR A 102 -5.28 -2.97 0.22
C THR A 102 -4.67 -3.51 -1.06
N CYS A 103 -3.37 -3.30 -1.24
CA CYS A 103 -2.50 -3.97 -2.22
C CYS A 103 -3.06 -3.92 -3.66
N SER A 104 -3.20 -2.72 -4.19
CA SER A 104 -3.66 -2.52 -5.56
C SER A 104 -2.50 -2.48 -6.56
N PHE A 105 -2.70 -3.00 -7.77
CA PHE A 105 -1.69 -2.99 -8.83
C PHE A 105 -2.35 -2.90 -10.21
N PHE A 106 -1.77 -2.11 -11.13
CA PHE A 106 -2.29 -1.97 -12.49
C PHE A 106 -2.01 -3.22 -13.33
N PHE A 107 -2.98 -3.58 -14.18
CA PHE A 107 -2.69 -4.45 -15.33
C PHE A 107 -1.83 -3.72 -16.36
N PRO A 108 -1.05 -4.46 -17.19
CA PRO A 108 -0.24 -3.86 -18.25
C PRO A 108 -1.04 -3.09 -19.31
N ASP A 109 -2.36 -3.33 -19.41
CA ASP A 109 -3.24 -2.58 -20.31
C ASP A 109 -3.52 -1.13 -19.84
N GLY A 110 -3.15 -0.80 -18.59
CA GLY A 110 -3.38 0.51 -17.98
C GLY A 110 -4.84 0.89 -17.80
N ARG A 111 -5.78 -0.03 -18.02
CA ARG A 111 -7.23 0.17 -17.91
C ARG A 111 -7.84 -0.55 -16.73
N ARG A 112 -7.25 -1.66 -16.34
CA ARG A 112 -7.67 -2.50 -15.22
C ARG A 112 -6.65 -2.47 -14.10
N PHE A 113 -7.11 -2.82 -12.92
CA PHE A 113 -6.26 -3.03 -11.74
C PHE A 113 -6.77 -4.19 -10.91
N ILE A 114 -5.88 -4.79 -10.11
CA ILE A 114 -6.24 -5.71 -9.05
C ILE A 114 -6.20 -4.99 -7.71
N TYR A 115 -6.96 -5.45 -6.74
CA TYR A 115 -6.88 -5.04 -5.35
C TYR A 115 -7.51 -6.07 -4.43
N SER A 116 -7.14 -6.06 -3.15
CA SER A 116 -7.76 -6.89 -2.14
C SER A 116 -8.82 -6.12 -1.37
N SER A 117 -9.95 -6.75 -1.07
CA SER A 117 -11.09 -6.10 -0.40
C SER A 117 -11.87 -7.05 0.50
N THR A 118 -12.41 -6.48 1.59
CA THR A 118 -13.34 -7.17 2.51
C THR A 118 -14.81 -6.87 2.23
N HIS A 119 -15.15 -6.17 1.14
CA HIS A 119 -16.51 -5.67 0.90
C HIS A 119 -17.59 -6.76 0.79
N LEU A 120 -17.21 -8.02 0.52
CA LEU A 120 -18.15 -9.15 0.54
C LEU A 120 -18.63 -9.51 1.95
N THR A 121 -17.84 -9.21 2.97
CA THR A 121 -18.21 -9.47 4.38
C THR A 121 -18.99 -8.33 5.03
N GLY A 122 -19.09 -7.18 4.36
CA GLY A 122 -19.83 -6.02 4.82
C GLY A 122 -19.35 -4.71 4.24
N ALA A 123 -20.08 -3.65 4.52
CA ALA A 123 -19.72 -2.29 4.11
C ALA A 123 -18.76 -1.62 5.11
N GLU A 124 -18.74 -2.08 6.34
CA GLU A 124 -18.00 -1.51 7.45
C GLU A 124 -16.51 -1.93 7.42
N CYS A 125 -15.68 -1.16 8.10
CA CYS A 125 -14.29 -1.51 8.30
C CYS A 125 -14.16 -2.73 9.21
N PRO A 126 -13.25 -3.66 8.92
CA PRO A 126 -12.93 -4.74 9.85
C PRO A 126 -12.47 -4.19 11.20
N ALA A 127 -12.67 -4.98 12.25
CA ALA A 127 -12.15 -4.65 13.57
C ALA A 127 -10.63 -4.46 13.53
N ARG A 128 -10.14 -3.45 14.22
CA ARG A 128 -8.69 -3.23 14.33
C ARG A 128 -8.02 -4.39 15.05
N PRO A 129 -6.83 -4.82 14.61
CA PRO A 129 -6.09 -5.86 15.29
C PRO A 129 -5.74 -5.45 16.73
N ASP A 130 -5.64 -6.45 17.62
CA ASP A 130 -5.18 -6.24 18.99
C ASP A 130 -3.69 -5.88 19.02
N MET A 131 -3.40 -4.61 19.36
CA MET A 131 -2.05 -4.06 19.49
C MET A 131 -1.51 -4.08 20.93
N SER A 132 -2.21 -4.70 21.89
CA SER A 132 -1.83 -4.69 23.32
C SER A 132 -0.45 -5.33 23.57
N ARG A 133 -0.05 -6.26 22.71
CA ARG A 133 1.24 -6.95 22.76
C ARG A 133 2.25 -6.44 21.71
N GLY A 134 2.07 -5.24 21.18
CA GLY A 134 2.89 -4.63 20.14
C GLY A 134 2.20 -4.64 18.76
N TYR A 135 2.93 -4.19 17.75
CA TYR A 135 2.41 -4.08 16.39
C TYR A 135 2.03 -5.44 15.81
N ALA A 136 0.91 -5.51 15.13
CA ALA A 136 0.43 -6.69 14.43
C ALA A 136 -0.32 -6.31 13.16
N TRP A 137 -0.22 -7.15 12.13
CA TRP A 137 -1.12 -7.11 10.97
C TRP A 137 -2.34 -7.96 11.25
N GLY A 138 -3.53 -7.40 11.04
CA GLY A 138 -4.76 -8.18 11.00
C GLY A 138 -4.87 -8.92 9.68
N LEU A 139 -5.47 -10.09 9.72
CA LEU A 139 -5.73 -10.93 8.54
C LEU A 139 -7.27 -11.05 8.34
N PRO A 140 -7.97 -9.94 8.01
CA PRO A 140 -9.39 -10.01 7.75
C PRO A 140 -9.65 -10.77 6.45
N PRO A 141 -10.89 -11.21 6.20
CA PRO A 141 -11.23 -12.05 5.05
C PRO A 141 -11.20 -11.24 3.74
N TYR A 142 -10.00 -10.88 3.31
CA TYR A 142 -9.77 -10.28 2.01
C TYR A 142 -9.97 -11.29 0.88
N HIS A 143 -10.53 -10.81 -0.20
CA HIS A 143 -10.50 -11.45 -1.51
C HIS A 143 -9.89 -10.50 -2.55
N ILE A 144 -9.23 -11.07 -3.56
CA ILE A 144 -8.65 -10.33 -4.67
C ILE A 144 -9.70 -10.12 -5.75
N PHE A 145 -9.77 -8.91 -6.26
CA PHE A 145 -10.68 -8.48 -7.33
C PHE A 145 -9.88 -7.85 -8.47
N ALA A 146 -10.36 -8.04 -9.69
CA ALA A 146 -10.00 -7.22 -10.84
C ALA A 146 -11.11 -6.21 -11.11
N ALA A 147 -10.76 -4.97 -11.40
CA ALA A 147 -11.72 -3.92 -11.69
C ALA A 147 -11.25 -3.02 -12.83
N ASP A 148 -12.20 -2.41 -13.55
CA ASP A 148 -11.93 -1.36 -14.52
C ASP A 148 -11.78 0.00 -13.81
N LEU A 149 -10.83 0.82 -14.26
CA LEU A 149 -10.58 2.15 -13.69
C LEU A 149 -11.76 3.11 -13.86
N ASP A 150 -12.61 2.87 -14.87
CA ASP A 150 -13.82 3.66 -15.13
C ASP A 150 -15.06 3.13 -14.38
N GLY A 151 -14.90 2.06 -13.58
CA GLY A 151 -15.97 1.45 -12.79
C GLY A 151 -16.89 0.52 -13.58
N GLY A 152 -16.52 0.12 -14.82
CA GLY A 152 -17.34 -0.73 -15.68
C GLY A 152 -17.51 -2.15 -15.14
N THR A 153 -16.42 -2.82 -14.80
CA THR A 153 -16.42 -4.23 -14.37
C THR A 153 -15.76 -4.40 -13.02
N LEU A 154 -16.30 -5.29 -12.21
CA LEU A 154 -15.69 -5.78 -10.96
C LEU A 154 -15.81 -7.30 -10.92
N THR A 155 -14.70 -8.00 -10.95
CA THR A 155 -14.64 -9.46 -10.97
C THR A 155 -13.89 -9.97 -9.74
N GLN A 156 -14.51 -10.87 -9.00
CA GLN A 156 -13.84 -11.59 -7.91
C GLN A 156 -12.92 -12.67 -8.50
N LEU A 157 -11.64 -12.68 -8.10
CA LEU A 157 -10.65 -13.64 -8.58
C LEU A 157 -10.37 -14.78 -7.60
N THR A 158 -10.54 -14.55 -6.29
CA THR A 158 -10.29 -15.58 -5.25
C THR A 158 -11.60 -15.96 -4.55
N HIS A 159 -11.88 -17.27 -4.44
CA HIS A 159 -13.11 -17.80 -3.86
C HIS A 159 -12.89 -18.73 -2.67
N ALA A 160 -11.65 -19.11 -2.40
CA ALA A 160 -11.25 -19.98 -1.30
C ALA A 160 -10.16 -19.33 -0.46
N GLY A 161 -9.99 -19.83 0.77
CA GLY A 161 -9.06 -19.25 1.76
C GLY A 161 -9.73 -18.14 2.55
N GLU A 162 -9.19 -17.88 3.73
CA GLU A 162 -9.78 -16.93 4.68
C GLU A 162 -9.13 -15.54 4.61
N TYR A 163 -7.99 -15.45 3.95
CA TYR A 163 -7.24 -14.23 3.65
C TYR A 163 -6.59 -14.42 2.28
N ASN A 164 -6.82 -13.51 1.34
CA ASN A 164 -6.17 -13.48 0.04
C ASN A 164 -5.83 -12.01 -0.26
N ALA A 165 -4.55 -11.68 -0.19
CA ALA A 165 -4.09 -10.30 -0.35
C ALA A 165 -2.69 -10.25 -0.98
N GLU A 166 -2.14 -9.03 -1.07
CA GLU A 166 -0.77 -8.79 -1.52
C GLU A 166 -0.53 -9.31 -2.96
N GLY A 167 -1.53 -9.11 -3.83
CA GLY A 167 -1.44 -9.56 -5.22
C GLY A 167 -0.47 -8.73 -6.05
N GLY A 168 0.46 -9.40 -6.74
CA GLY A 168 1.38 -8.84 -7.73
C GLY A 168 1.16 -9.45 -9.11
N LEU A 169 1.05 -8.62 -10.16
CA LEU A 169 0.89 -9.07 -11.54
C LEU A 169 2.24 -9.39 -12.18
N SER A 170 2.27 -10.44 -12.99
CA SER A 170 3.40 -10.67 -13.90
C SER A 170 3.51 -9.55 -14.94
N PRO A 171 4.71 -9.23 -15.46
CA PRO A 171 4.88 -8.14 -16.43
C PRO A 171 4.04 -8.27 -17.69
N ASP A 172 3.69 -9.48 -18.10
CA ASP A 172 2.80 -9.75 -19.24
C ASP A 172 1.31 -9.73 -18.87
N GLY A 173 0.98 -9.55 -17.58
CA GLY A 173 -0.37 -9.47 -17.05
C GLY A 173 -1.17 -10.77 -17.06
N LYS A 174 -0.51 -11.92 -17.30
CA LYS A 174 -1.22 -13.21 -17.41
C LYS A 174 -1.33 -13.95 -16.09
N LYS A 175 -0.46 -13.64 -15.12
CA LYS A 175 -0.41 -14.31 -13.83
C LYS A 175 -0.49 -13.33 -12.67
N ILE A 176 -1.01 -13.79 -11.55
CA ILE A 176 -1.05 -13.08 -10.27
C ILE A 176 -0.41 -13.99 -9.23
N VAL A 177 0.65 -13.49 -8.58
CA VAL A 177 1.20 -14.08 -7.36
C VAL A 177 0.56 -13.38 -6.16
N PHE A 178 0.21 -14.10 -5.09
CA PHE A 178 -0.47 -13.51 -3.94
C PHE A 178 -0.25 -14.32 -2.66
N THR A 179 -0.46 -13.67 -1.53
CA THR A 179 -0.45 -14.30 -0.19
C THR A 179 -1.84 -14.82 0.14
N SER A 180 -1.93 -16.05 0.65
CA SER A 180 -3.20 -16.63 1.08
C SER A 180 -3.08 -17.45 2.36
N LEU A 181 -4.05 -17.28 3.26
CA LEU A 181 -4.24 -18.17 4.42
C LEU A 181 -5.10 -19.35 3.99
N ARG A 182 -4.44 -20.38 3.56
CA ARG A 182 -5.00 -21.69 3.21
C ARG A 182 -4.18 -22.76 3.92
N ASN A 183 -4.71 -23.96 4.01
CA ASN A 183 -4.00 -25.08 4.64
C ASN A 183 -3.44 -24.73 6.03
N SER A 184 -4.11 -23.80 6.74
CA SER A 184 -3.74 -23.31 8.08
C SER A 184 -2.41 -22.56 8.17
N ASP A 185 -1.88 -22.05 7.03
CA ASP A 185 -0.64 -21.27 7.00
C ASP A 185 -0.74 -20.13 5.97
N LEU A 186 0.20 -19.17 6.08
CA LEU A 186 0.31 -18.02 5.16
C LEU A 186 1.37 -18.31 4.10
N ASP A 187 0.92 -18.71 2.93
CA ASP A 187 1.77 -19.07 1.80
C ASP A 187 1.55 -18.22 0.58
N LEU A 188 2.50 -18.30 -0.35
CA LEU A 188 2.38 -17.74 -1.68
C LEU A 188 1.68 -18.72 -2.63
N TYR A 189 0.79 -18.15 -3.42
CA TYR A 189 0.05 -18.85 -4.47
C TYR A 189 0.20 -18.10 -5.79
N LEU A 190 0.11 -18.82 -6.88
CA LEU A 190 0.08 -18.33 -8.25
C LEU A 190 -1.24 -18.71 -8.88
N MET A 191 -1.85 -17.79 -9.63
CA MET A 191 -3.06 -18.05 -10.45
C MET A 191 -2.95 -17.36 -11.81
N GLU A 192 -3.76 -17.79 -12.75
CA GLU A 192 -3.98 -17.02 -13.98
C GLU A 192 -4.70 -15.69 -13.65
N SER A 193 -4.56 -14.69 -14.49
CA SER A 193 -5.13 -13.36 -14.24
C SER A 193 -6.67 -13.30 -14.26
N ASP A 194 -7.33 -14.38 -14.67
CA ASP A 194 -8.79 -14.58 -14.58
C ASP A 194 -9.22 -15.27 -13.27
N GLY A 195 -8.28 -15.62 -12.39
CA GLY A 195 -8.50 -16.32 -11.12
C GLY A 195 -8.44 -17.84 -11.21
N SER A 196 -8.23 -18.40 -12.39
CA SER A 196 -8.15 -19.86 -12.60
C SER A 196 -6.75 -20.44 -12.27
N ASN A 197 -6.64 -21.76 -12.24
CA ASN A 197 -5.38 -22.52 -12.11
C ASN A 197 -4.53 -22.12 -10.88
N VAL A 198 -5.17 -21.99 -9.71
CA VAL A 198 -4.48 -21.63 -8.47
C VAL A 198 -3.53 -22.73 -8.03
N THR A 199 -2.23 -22.44 -7.91
CA THR A 199 -1.17 -23.35 -7.44
C THR A 199 -0.43 -22.76 -6.26
N ARG A 200 -0.04 -23.58 -5.28
CA ARG A 200 0.78 -23.18 -4.14
C ARG A 200 2.23 -23.12 -4.56
N LEU A 201 2.93 -22.03 -4.20
CA LEU A 201 4.36 -21.84 -4.49
C LEU A 201 5.25 -22.11 -3.28
N THR A 202 4.79 -21.79 -2.06
CA THR A 202 5.55 -22.00 -0.82
C THR A 202 4.77 -22.94 0.12
N ASP A 203 5.50 -23.70 0.93
CA ASP A 203 4.94 -24.74 1.81
C ASP A 203 5.76 -24.94 3.10
N GLU A 204 6.76 -24.10 3.34
CA GLU A 204 7.53 -24.10 4.57
C GLU A 204 6.72 -23.42 5.68
N TYR A 205 6.68 -24.05 6.88
CA TYR A 205 5.88 -23.52 7.98
C TYR A 205 6.34 -22.14 8.43
N GLY A 206 5.41 -21.15 8.33
CA GLY A 206 5.67 -19.77 8.65
C GLY A 206 4.92 -18.82 7.72
N TYR A 207 5.30 -17.56 7.74
CA TYR A 207 4.71 -16.53 6.91
C TYR A 207 5.54 -16.31 5.65
N ASP A 208 4.92 -16.44 4.50
CA ASP A 208 5.42 -15.99 3.21
C ASP A 208 4.46 -14.96 2.62
N GLY A 209 4.94 -13.76 2.27
CA GLY A 209 4.04 -12.71 1.80
C GLY A 209 4.71 -11.56 1.06
N GLY A 210 3.87 -10.64 0.56
CA GLY A 210 4.28 -9.45 -0.17
C GLY A 210 5.09 -9.73 -1.42
N PRO A 211 4.63 -10.65 -2.29
CA PRO A 211 5.38 -11.05 -3.47
C PRO A 211 5.28 -10.03 -4.60
N PHE A 212 6.39 -9.84 -5.32
CA PHE A 212 6.42 -9.10 -6.59
C PHE A 212 7.26 -9.83 -7.63
N PHE A 213 6.82 -9.82 -8.88
CA PHE A 213 7.64 -10.30 -9.99
C PHE A 213 8.80 -9.36 -10.28
N SER A 214 9.90 -9.91 -10.79
CA SER A 214 10.95 -9.13 -11.46
C SER A 214 10.41 -8.51 -12.75
N TRP A 215 11.08 -7.46 -13.26
CA TRP A 215 10.65 -6.77 -14.47
C TRP A 215 10.70 -7.64 -15.72
N ASP A 216 11.63 -8.61 -15.75
CA ASP A 216 11.73 -9.61 -16.82
C ASP A 216 10.82 -10.84 -16.61
N GLY A 217 10.09 -10.89 -15.47
CA GLY A 217 9.15 -11.96 -15.14
C GLY A 217 9.79 -13.30 -14.76
N ARG A 218 11.11 -13.38 -14.61
CA ARG A 218 11.81 -14.65 -14.29
C ARG A 218 11.76 -15.01 -12.81
N TYR A 219 11.68 -14.00 -11.94
CA TYR A 219 11.78 -14.17 -10.50
C TYR A 219 10.57 -13.61 -9.77
N ILE A 220 10.35 -14.10 -8.56
CA ILE A 220 9.46 -13.52 -7.55
C ILE A 220 10.32 -13.21 -6.33
N VAL A 221 10.32 -11.94 -5.90
CA VAL A 221 10.86 -11.50 -4.61
C VAL A 221 9.74 -11.45 -3.60
N TYR A 222 10.00 -11.87 -2.37
CA TYR A 222 9.00 -11.89 -1.29
C TYR A 222 9.68 -11.78 0.09
N ARG A 223 8.91 -11.61 1.13
CA ARG A 223 9.38 -11.61 2.52
C ARG A 223 8.87 -12.83 3.26
N SER A 224 9.68 -13.34 4.17
CA SER A 224 9.37 -14.55 4.95
C SER A 224 9.73 -14.41 6.41
N PHE A 225 8.95 -15.11 7.23
CA PHE A 225 9.24 -15.44 8.62
C PHE A 225 9.03 -16.93 8.81
N HIS A 226 10.11 -17.68 8.97
CA HIS A 226 10.07 -19.11 9.30
C HIS A 226 10.54 -19.29 10.74
N PRO A 227 9.65 -19.70 11.68
CA PRO A 227 10.01 -19.84 13.09
C PRO A 227 11.17 -20.84 13.29
N GLU A 228 12.25 -20.39 13.92
CA GLU A 228 13.44 -21.20 14.16
C GLU A 228 13.44 -21.88 15.53
N THR A 229 12.71 -21.29 16.50
CA THR A 229 12.60 -21.80 17.86
C THR A 229 11.18 -22.28 18.16
N GLU A 230 11.05 -23.17 19.16
CA GLU A 230 9.72 -23.62 19.62
C GLU A 230 8.88 -22.46 20.14
N ALA A 231 9.48 -21.48 20.82
CA ALA A 231 8.78 -20.28 21.30
C ALA A 231 8.22 -19.44 20.15
N GLU A 232 8.98 -19.19 19.09
CA GLU A 232 8.50 -18.50 17.88
C GLU A 232 7.40 -19.28 17.19
N ARG A 233 7.52 -20.59 17.10
CA ARG A 233 6.50 -21.49 16.53
C ARG A 233 5.19 -21.41 17.29
N GLN A 234 5.23 -21.45 18.61
CA GLN A 234 4.06 -21.34 19.47
C GLN A 234 3.42 -19.94 19.35
N GLU A 235 4.24 -18.89 19.33
CA GLU A 235 3.73 -17.52 19.15
C GLU A 235 3.09 -17.32 17.78
N TYR A 236 3.72 -17.79 16.71
CA TYR A 236 3.16 -17.72 15.35
C TYR A 236 1.82 -18.45 15.27
N THR A 237 1.74 -19.70 15.74
CA THR A 237 0.49 -20.48 15.79
C THR A 237 -0.60 -19.75 16.56
N ALA A 238 -0.29 -19.22 17.75
CA ALA A 238 -1.25 -18.53 18.60
C ALA A 238 -1.74 -17.21 17.97
N ASN A 239 -0.88 -16.49 17.27
CA ASN A 239 -1.24 -15.28 16.54
C ASN A 239 -2.13 -15.60 15.32
N LEU A 240 -1.76 -16.63 14.55
CA LEU A 240 -2.51 -17.04 13.36
C LEU A 240 -3.93 -17.52 13.70
N ALA A 241 -4.09 -18.25 14.81
CA ALA A 241 -5.41 -18.64 15.34
C ALA A 241 -6.31 -17.43 15.69
N ARG A 242 -5.70 -16.26 15.95
CA ARG A 242 -6.39 -14.98 16.20
C ARG A 242 -6.48 -14.09 14.96
N ARG A 243 -6.13 -14.60 13.78
CA ARG A 243 -6.06 -13.84 12.53
C ARG A 243 -5.11 -12.64 12.63
N LEU A 244 -3.94 -12.87 13.21
CA LEU A 244 -2.89 -11.87 13.37
C LEU A 244 -1.56 -12.42 12.85
N PHE A 245 -0.73 -11.54 12.33
CA PHE A 245 0.69 -11.77 12.13
C PHE A 245 1.49 -10.65 12.82
N ARG A 246 2.54 -11.02 13.57
CA ARG A 246 3.45 -10.08 14.23
C ARG A 246 4.81 -10.12 13.56
N PRO A 247 5.16 -9.08 12.78
CA PRO A 247 6.43 -9.05 12.06
C PRO A 247 7.59 -8.68 12.98
N SER A 248 8.04 -9.60 13.84
CA SER A 248 9.19 -9.39 14.73
C SER A 248 10.49 -9.29 13.95
N TRP A 249 10.69 -10.18 12.99
CA TRP A 249 11.72 -10.13 11.97
C TRP A 249 11.17 -10.75 10.68
N LEU A 250 11.67 -10.29 9.56
CA LEU A 250 11.33 -10.76 8.23
C LEU A 250 12.58 -10.68 7.36
N GLU A 251 12.82 -11.71 6.58
CA GLU A 251 13.92 -11.73 5.62
C GLU A 251 13.38 -11.72 4.19
N LEU A 252 14.21 -11.26 3.26
CA LEU A 252 13.87 -11.29 1.85
C LEU A 252 14.28 -12.63 1.26
N TYR A 253 13.40 -13.14 0.43
CA TYR A 253 13.60 -14.37 -0.34
C TYR A 253 13.38 -14.11 -1.83
N LEU A 254 13.98 -14.95 -2.63
CA LEU A 254 13.84 -14.96 -4.09
C LEU A 254 13.56 -16.40 -4.55
N MET A 255 12.69 -16.53 -5.55
CA MET A 255 12.45 -17.80 -6.25
C MET A 255 12.25 -17.55 -7.75
N ASN A 256 12.34 -18.58 -8.55
CA ASN A 256 11.91 -18.54 -9.94
C ASN A 256 10.38 -18.32 -10.00
N ALA A 257 9.89 -17.77 -11.11
CA ALA A 257 8.44 -17.47 -11.27
C ALA A 257 7.54 -18.73 -11.23
N ASP A 258 8.11 -19.92 -11.39
CA ASP A 258 7.42 -21.21 -11.25
C ASP A 258 7.44 -21.78 -9.82
N GLY A 259 8.02 -21.06 -8.85
CA GLY A 259 8.14 -21.47 -7.45
C GLY A 259 9.38 -22.32 -7.13
N THR A 260 10.21 -22.63 -8.11
CA THR A 260 11.47 -23.39 -7.90
C THR A 260 12.61 -22.46 -7.46
N GLY A 261 13.73 -23.03 -7.00
CA GLY A 261 14.96 -22.29 -6.71
C GLY A 261 14.82 -21.29 -5.56
N LYS A 262 13.94 -21.55 -4.59
CA LYS A 262 13.76 -20.72 -3.39
C LYS A 262 15.08 -20.53 -2.66
N ARG A 263 15.41 -19.28 -2.31
CA ARG A 263 16.59 -18.97 -1.52
C ARG A 263 16.42 -17.69 -0.72
N ARG A 264 16.98 -17.66 0.45
CA ARG A 264 17.10 -16.47 1.28
C ARG A 264 18.09 -15.48 0.67
N VAL A 265 17.73 -14.21 0.62
CA VAL A 265 18.59 -13.12 0.11
C VAL A 265 19.25 -12.36 1.26
N THR A 266 18.49 -12.12 2.36
CA THR A 266 19.01 -11.37 3.52
C THR A 266 19.05 -12.23 4.77
N ASP A 267 19.96 -11.87 5.68
CA ASP A 267 20.06 -12.41 7.05
C ASP A 267 20.31 -11.25 8.02
N LEU A 268 19.30 -10.41 8.20
CA LEU A 268 19.41 -9.13 8.92
C LEU A 268 18.84 -9.19 10.33
N ARG A 269 18.01 -10.16 10.64
CA ARG A 269 17.27 -10.26 11.91
C ARG A 269 16.51 -8.96 12.24
N ALA A 270 16.00 -8.32 11.21
CA ALA A 270 15.25 -7.09 11.26
C ALA A 270 13.89 -7.27 10.57
N ALA A 271 12.92 -6.44 10.88
CA ALA A 271 11.67 -6.44 10.14
C ALA A 271 11.89 -5.81 8.76
N SER A 272 12.13 -6.65 7.75
CA SER A 272 12.36 -6.25 6.36
C SER A 272 11.13 -6.57 5.51
N PHE A 273 10.52 -5.59 4.84
CA PHE A 273 9.28 -5.79 4.10
C PHE A 273 9.14 -4.86 2.89
N ALA A 274 8.04 -5.03 2.13
CA ALA A 274 7.77 -4.31 0.89
C ALA A 274 8.96 -4.37 -0.09
N PRO A 275 9.50 -5.56 -0.41
CA PRO A 275 10.55 -5.66 -1.40
C PRO A 275 10.01 -5.35 -2.79
N PHE A 276 10.80 -4.66 -3.60
CA PHE A 276 10.51 -4.42 -5.01
C PHE A 276 11.77 -4.55 -5.85
N MET A 277 11.67 -5.14 -7.04
CA MET A 277 12.82 -5.30 -7.90
C MET A 277 13.23 -3.97 -8.53
N HIS A 278 14.52 -3.67 -8.50
CA HIS A 278 15.08 -2.57 -9.27
C HIS A 278 14.95 -2.89 -10.78
N PRO A 279 14.71 -1.89 -11.66
CA PRO A 279 14.55 -2.12 -13.10
C PRO A 279 15.71 -2.78 -13.81
N ASN A 280 16.88 -2.86 -13.17
CA ASN A 280 18.02 -3.63 -13.70
C ASN A 280 17.94 -5.15 -13.43
N ASP A 281 16.91 -5.60 -12.69
CA ASP A 281 16.71 -6.98 -12.24
C ASP A 281 17.93 -7.62 -11.53
N ARG A 282 18.77 -6.79 -10.88
CA ARG A 282 19.97 -7.23 -10.13
C ARG A 282 19.94 -6.84 -8.66
N GLN A 283 19.04 -5.95 -8.27
CA GLN A 283 18.93 -5.42 -6.93
C GLN A 283 17.47 -5.40 -6.48
N ILE A 284 17.28 -5.44 -5.16
CA ILE A 284 16.00 -5.31 -4.49
C ILE A 284 16.05 -4.03 -3.64
N ILE A 285 15.04 -3.16 -3.78
CA ILE A 285 14.76 -2.09 -2.85
C ILE A 285 13.71 -2.56 -1.86
N PHE A 286 13.86 -2.24 -0.57
CA PHE A 286 12.94 -2.71 0.48
C PHE A 286 12.97 -1.78 1.69
N ALA A 287 11.99 -1.92 2.58
CA ALA A 287 11.96 -1.23 3.86
C ALA A 287 12.49 -2.13 4.97
N SER A 288 13.31 -1.58 5.89
CA SER A 288 13.78 -2.30 7.07
C SER A 288 14.02 -1.37 8.25
N ASN A 289 13.85 -1.91 9.47
CA ASN A 289 14.21 -1.23 10.71
C ASN A 289 15.62 -1.56 11.19
N LEU A 290 16.45 -2.14 10.35
CA LEU A 290 17.82 -2.59 10.65
C LEU A 290 18.67 -1.54 11.38
N HIS A 291 18.51 -0.24 11.07
CA HIS A 291 19.28 0.84 11.67
C HIS A 291 18.77 1.28 13.05
N ASP A 292 17.60 0.83 13.46
CA ASP A 292 16.94 1.28 14.68
C ASP A 292 16.79 0.14 15.69
N GLN A 293 17.62 0.15 16.72
CA GLN A 293 17.59 -0.84 17.81
C GLN A 293 16.26 -0.88 18.56
N THR A 294 15.45 0.18 18.49
CA THR A 294 14.10 0.20 19.08
C THR A 294 13.05 -0.49 18.21
N GLY A 295 13.39 -0.78 16.96
CA GLY A 295 12.53 -1.44 15.99
C GLY A 295 11.35 -0.59 15.49
N ARG A 296 11.33 0.71 15.76
CA ARG A 296 10.19 1.62 15.48
C ARG A 296 10.33 2.41 14.21
N SER A 297 11.57 2.66 13.76
CA SER A 297 11.87 3.44 12.57
C SER A 297 12.25 2.53 11.42
N PHE A 298 11.77 2.86 10.24
CA PHE A 298 12.04 2.11 9.01
C PHE A 298 12.66 3.03 7.97
N ALA A 299 13.65 2.52 7.26
CA ALA A 299 14.29 3.18 6.13
C ALA A 299 14.24 2.27 4.89
N LEU A 300 14.39 2.86 3.72
CA LEU A 300 14.61 2.11 2.48
C LEU A 300 16.06 1.67 2.39
N TYR A 301 16.26 0.46 1.89
CA TYR A 301 17.55 -0.16 1.62
C TYR A 301 17.58 -0.76 0.21
N LEU A 302 18.76 -0.85 -0.35
CA LEU A 302 19.09 -1.64 -1.54
C LEU A 302 19.95 -2.83 -1.14
N VAL A 303 19.78 -3.94 -1.82
CA VAL A 303 20.62 -5.14 -1.72
C VAL A 303 20.71 -5.83 -3.07
N SER A 304 21.85 -6.41 -3.40
CA SER A 304 21.99 -7.26 -4.59
C SER A 304 21.25 -8.58 -4.42
N LEU A 305 20.88 -9.25 -5.52
CA LEU A 305 20.16 -10.53 -5.45
C LEU A 305 20.94 -11.61 -4.70
N ASP A 306 22.26 -11.54 -4.65
CA ASP A 306 23.13 -12.47 -3.88
C ASP A 306 23.29 -12.10 -2.39
N GLY A 307 22.59 -11.05 -1.93
CA GLY A 307 22.64 -10.57 -0.56
C GLY A 307 23.79 -9.61 -0.26
N THR A 308 24.64 -9.29 -1.22
CA THR A 308 25.76 -8.33 -1.06
C THR A 308 25.35 -6.89 -1.34
N GLY A 309 26.21 -5.94 -1.00
CA GLY A 309 26.00 -4.53 -1.35
C GLY A 309 24.83 -3.88 -0.64
N LEU A 310 24.51 -4.30 0.60
CA LEU A 310 23.46 -3.67 1.41
C LEU A 310 23.76 -2.19 1.62
N GLU A 311 22.83 -1.33 1.22
CA GLU A 311 22.95 0.11 1.30
C GLU A 311 21.67 0.73 1.84
N ARG A 312 21.80 1.68 2.79
CA ARG A 312 20.68 2.51 3.25
C ARG A 312 20.41 3.65 2.29
N VAL A 313 19.16 3.80 1.85
CA VAL A 313 18.73 4.78 0.85
C VAL A 313 18.09 6.02 1.49
N THR A 314 17.24 5.85 2.53
CA THR A 314 16.54 6.98 3.19
C THR A 314 17.06 7.22 4.61
N TYR A 315 17.11 8.51 4.98
CA TYR A 315 17.62 8.96 6.29
C TYR A 315 16.67 9.89 7.03
N GLU A 316 15.67 10.42 6.36
CA GLU A 316 14.67 11.34 6.91
C GLU A 316 13.35 10.62 7.25
N GLY A 317 12.71 11.10 8.35
CA GLY A 317 11.45 10.56 8.86
C GLY A 317 11.61 9.29 9.69
N GLY A 318 10.66 9.00 10.54
CA GLY A 318 10.65 7.80 11.38
C GLY A 318 10.17 6.54 10.63
N PHE A 319 9.62 6.68 9.42
CA PHE A 319 9.14 5.58 8.61
C PHE A 319 9.24 5.89 7.13
N SER A 320 9.89 5.02 6.37
CA SER A 320 9.88 5.02 4.91
C SER A 320 9.66 3.60 4.40
N SER A 321 8.71 3.39 3.48
CA SER A 321 8.33 2.06 2.98
C SER A 321 7.62 2.09 1.63
N PHE A 322 7.27 0.91 1.12
CA PHE A 322 6.53 0.67 -0.12
C PHE A 322 7.18 1.36 -1.33
N PRO A 323 8.47 1.11 -1.58
CA PRO A 323 9.15 1.67 -2.73
C PRO A 323 8.73 0.97 -4.01
N MET A 324 8.55 1.74 -5.10
CA MET A 324 8.41 1.21 -6.45
C MET A 324 9.11 2.12 -7.44
N PHE A 325 9.88 1.55 -8.34
CA PHE A 325 10.45 2.29 -9.47
C PHE A 325 9.42 2.52 -10.57
N SER A 326 9.56 3.62 -11.30
CA SER A 326 8.85 3.82 -12.56
C SER A 326 9.25 2.75 -13.59
N PRO A 327 8.42 2.46 -14.61
CA PRO A 327 8.74 1.44 -15.61
C PRO A 327 10.05 1.68 -16.36
N ASP A 328 10.47 2.93 -16.50
CA ASP A 328 11.74 3.33 -17.12
C ASP A 328 12.93 3.42 -16.14
N GLY A 329 12.67 3.17 -14.84
CA GLY A 329 13.65 3.24 -13.77
C GLY A 329 14.14 4.65 -13.40
N SER A 330 13.59 5.70 -14.01
CA SER A 330 14.04 7.08 -13.80
C SER A 330 13.48 7.73 -12.52
N GLN A 331 12.45 7.14 -11.91
CA GLN A 331 11.80 7.67 -10.73
C GLN A 331 11.56 6.58 -9.69
N LEU A 332 11.48 7.00 -8.42
CA LEU A 332 11.09 6.17 -7.29
C LEU A 332 9.92 6.83 -6.58
N VAL A 333 8.82 6.09 -6.40
CA VAL A 333 7.74 6.45 -5.47
C VAL A 333 7.90 5.65 -4.18
N PHE A 334 7.61 6.27 -3.05
CA PHE A 334 7.62 5.62 -1.74
C PHE A 334 6.73 6.35 -0.75
N VAL A 335 6.46 5.74 0.37
CA VAL A 335 5.69 6.32 1.47
C VAL A 335 6.62 6.71 2.61
N SER A 336 6.40 7.88 3.21
CA SER A 336 7.22 8.32 4.34
C SER A 336 6.43 9.16 5.35
N THR A 337 6.93 9.22 6.59
CA THR A 337 6.49 10.16 7.61
C THR A 337 7.30 11.45 7.62
N ARG A 338 8.33 11.59 6.75
CA ARG A 338 9.05 12.86 6.61
C ARG A 338 8.04 14.00 6.37
N SER A 339 8.25 15.18 6.89
CA SER A 339 7.31 16.30 6.87
C SER A 339 6.02 16.10 7.69
N SER A 340 5.81 14.97 8.36
CA SER A 340 4.66 14.78 9.26
C SER A 340 4.74 15.74 10.45
N GLN A 341 3.58 16.29 10.83
CA GLN A 341 3.49 17.11 12.06
C GLN A 341 3.90 16.32 13.30
N ARG A 342 3.70 15.00 13.30
CA ARG A 342 4.08 14.12 14.41
C ARG A 342 5.58 14.01 14.64
N GLU A 343 6.41 14.26 13.64
CA GLU A 343 7.86 14.37 13.80
C GLU A 343 8.24 15.56 14.70
N LYS A 344 7.39 16.60 14.74
CA LYS A 344 7.58 17.81 15.56
C LYS A 344 6.73 17.83 16.83
N ASP A 345 5.54 17.23 16.79
CA ASP A 345 4.63 17.09 17.93
C ASP A 345 4.10 15.65 18.02
N PRO A 346 4.59 14.84 18.98
CA PRO A 346 4.15 13.44 19.14
C PRO A 346 2.64 13.24 19.37
N ARG A 347 1.91 14.32 19.71
CA ARG A 347 0.45 14.29 19.92
C ARG A 347 -0.31 14.51 18.60
N ALA A 348 0.35 15.00 17.55
CA ALA A 348 -0.26 15.19 16.26
C ALA A 348 -0.72 13.84 15.67
N PRO A 349 -1.76 13.82 14.81
CA PRO A 349 -2.18 12.61 14.11
C PRO A 349 -1.01 11.95 13.38
N ARG A 350 -1.02 10.62 13.31
CA ARG A 350 -0.06 9.89 12.49
C ARG A 350 -0.43 10.07 11.02
N GLU A 351 0.56 10.44 10.22
CA GLU A 351 0.39 10.66 8.78
C GLU A 351 1.44 9.88 8.02
N PHE A 352 1.00 9.20 6.99
CA PHE A 352 1.87 8.61 5.97
C PHE A 352 1.57 9.29 4.65
N ASN A 353 2.60 9.80 3.99
CA ASN A 353 2.44 10.52 2.74
C ASN A 353 3.26 9.89 1.62
N VAL A 354 2.73 9.99 0.40
CA VAL A 354 3.39 9.51 -0.82
C VAL A 354 4.40 10.56 -1.28
N PHE A 355 5.60 10.11 -1.58
CA PHE A 355 6.70 10.90 -2.11
C PHE A 355 7.16 10.35 -3.45
N LEU A 356 7.59 11.23 -4.32
CA LEU A 356 8.13 10.92 -5.64
C LEU A 356 9.47 11.64 -5.81
N THR A 357 10.48 10.92 -6.28
CA THR A 357 11.82 11.46 -6.55
C THR A 357 12.32 10.99 -7.91
N ALA A 358 13.11 11.81 -8.60
CA ALA A 358 13.95 11.32 -9.67
C ALA A 358 15.07 10.47 -9.07
N TRP A 359 15.33 9.32 -9.68
CA TRP A 359 16.32 8.35 -9.20
C TRP A 359 17.67 8.55 -9.91
N VAL A 360 18.73 8.56 -9.12
CA VAL A 360 20.12 8.55 -9.62
C VAL A 360 20.78 7.27 -9.14
N PRO A 361 21.32 6.43 -10.03
CA PRO A 361 21.99 5.17 -9.69
C PRO A 361 23.18 5.31 -8.75
#